data_45487d6627a342fb2fe4cafa2f798b09
#
_entry.id   45487d6627a342fb2fe4cafa2f798b09
#
_cell.length_a   1.000
_cell.length_b   1.000
_cell.length_c   1.000
_cell.angle_alpha   90.00
_cell.angle_beta   90.00
_cell.angle_gamma   90.00
#
_symmetry.space_group_name_H-M   'P 1'
#
loop_
_entity.id
_entity.type
_entity.pdbx_description
1 polymer ?
#
loop_
_entity_poly.entity_id
_entity_poly.type
_entity_poly.pdbx_seq_one_letter_code
_entity_poly.pdbx_strand_id
1 'polypeptide(L)'
;MSETVEGPTVGEPAVAGSAVDEAAITRLVEHVVREFIDHSPANSLGGEIQEPAFCDPLVGYASGADSMFEELKEAVGPGHWTPAEAFAAGTGQQVPPEELTVISWVLASTPATKADNRKEDRFPAERWARNRIFGQQGNDELHRLLCQALSEAGVEAVAPSLLPQWQEKRDPDRFMVTSWSERHVAHVAGLGTFGLCDGLITPRGKAVRLGSIVAHAVLPPTPRPYQSHTEYCLFYSRGICGACVKRCPVGSVSTTGRDKLRCAMHLNPGTREYVEREYGFAGYGCGLCQTGVPCESRIPATRDGKSAAGGGAG
;
A
#
# COMPACT_ATOMS: atom_id res chain seq x y z
N MET A 1 -14.46 59.79 46.36
CA MET A 1 -13.57 59.65 45.19
C MET A 1 -13.18 58.20 45.15
N SER A 2 -13.78 57.44 44.23
CA SER A 2 -13.55 56.03 44.02
C SER A 2 -13.01 55.92 42.62
N GLU A 3 -11.72 55.51 42.46
CA GLU A 3 -11.07 55.21 41.19
C GLU A 3 -11.38 53.77 40.80
N THR A 4 -12.03 53.60 39.68
CA THR A 4 -12.23 52.33 38.99
C THR A 4 -10.99 52.09 38.18
N VAL A 5 -10.26 50.99 38.51
CA VAL A 5 -9.15 50.43 37.72
C VAL A 5 -9.72 49.56 36.63
N GLU A 6 -9.58 49.95 35.38
CA GLU A 6 -9.85 49.07 34.21
C GLU A 6 -8.73 48.05 34.08
N GLY A 7 -9.12 46.76 34.07
CA GLY A 7 -8.21 45.64 33.80
C GLY A 7 -7.94 45.50 32.31
N PRO A 8 -6.81 44.87 31.91
CA PRO A 8 -6.42 44.72 30.50
C PRO A 8 -7.35 43.77 29.76
N THR A 9 -7.81 44.19 28.59
CA THR A 9 -8.54 43.40 27.62
C THR A 9 -7.68 42.23 27.14
N VAL A 10 -8.19 41.02 27.34
CA VAL A 10 -7.62 39.79 26.78
C VAL A 10 -7.79 39.82 25.25
N GLY A 11 -6.67 39.89 24.55
CA GLY A 11 -6.64 39.86 23.10
C GLY A 11 -7.13 38.46 22.61
N GLU A 12 -8.01 38.50 21.62
CA GLU A 12 -8.46 37.32 20.88
C GLU A 12 -7.26 36.58 20.29
N PRO A 13 -7.26 35.23 20.28
CA PRO A 13 -6.24 34.50 19.57
C PRO A 13 -6.46 34.66 18.06
N ALA A 14 -5.52 35.28 17.38
CA ALA A 14 -5.44 35.29 15.94
C ALA A 14 -5.09 33.86 15.46
N VAL A 15 -6.07 33.11 15.02
CA VAL A 15 -5.86 31.92 14.21
C VAL A 15 -6.33 32.22 12.79
N ALA A 16 -5.49 32.91 12.05
CA ALA A 16 -5.54 32.86 10.61
C ALA A 16 -4.73 31.61 10.22
N GLY A 17 -5.38 30.47 10.04
CA GLY A 17 -4.82 29.34 9.37
C GLY A 17 -4.45 29.75 7.96
N SER A 18 -3.16 29.91 7.65
CA SER A 18 -2.68 30.03 6.28
C SER A 18 -3.13 28.75 5.56
N ALA A 19 -3.93 28.91 4.49
CA ALA A 19 -4.28 27.79 3.62
C ALA A 19 -2.97 27.11 3.21
N VAL A 20 -2.79 25.84 3.62
CA VAL A 20 -1.61 25.07 3.30
C VAL A 20 -1.60 24.91 1.77
N ASP A 21 -0.51 25.31 1.12
CA ASP A 21 -0.39 25.20 -0.34
C ASP A 21 -0.43 23.70 -0.75
N GLU A 22 -1.55 23.26 -1.31
CA GLU A 22 -1.79 21.88 -1.76
C GLU A 22 -0.67 21.38 -2.69
N ALA A 23 -0.18 22.25 -3.58
CA ALA A 23 0.91 21.92 -4.49
C ALA A 23 2.26 21.77 -3.75
N ALA A 24 2.48 22.55 -2.67
CA ALA A 24 3.67 22.40 -1.85
C ALA A 24 3.65 21.08 -1.08
N ILE A 25 2.51 20.67 -0.53
CA ILE A 25 2.37 19.38 0.16
C ILE A 25 2.54 18.21 -0.81
N THR A 26 1.94 18.27 -2.00
CA THR A 26 2.13 17.24 -3.02
C THR A 26 3.61 17.09 -3.39
N ARG A 27 4.33 18.20 -3.63
CA ARG A 27 5.77 18.18 -3.91
C ARG A 27 6.59 17.63 -2.74
N LEU A 28 6.24 17.98 -1.50
CA LEU A 28 6.89 17.44 -0.30
C LEU A 28 6.76 15.92 -0.22
N VAL A 29 5.55 15.40 -0.39
CA VAL A 29 5.29 13.95 -0.37
C VAL A 29 6.09 13.22 -1.44
N GLU A 30 6.05 13.71 -2.68
CA GLU A 30 6.80 13.11 -3.80
C GLU A 30 8.31 13.18 -3.57
N HIS A 31 8.80 14.27 -3.00
CA HIS A 31 10.22 14.44 -2.64
C HIS A 31 10.63 13.42 -1.57
N VAL A 32 9.90 13.31 -0.47
CA VAL A 32 10.22 12.36 0.62
C VAL A 32 10.22 10.91 0.12
N VAL A 33 9.23 10.53 -0.70
CA VAL A 33 9.19 9.17 -1.27
C VAL A 33 10.39 8.93 -2.19
N ARG A 34 10.79 9.91 -2.99
CA ARG A 34 11.95 9.80 -3.89
C ARG A 34 13.27 9.74 -3.11
N GLU A 35 13.47 10.63 -2.14
CA GLU A 35 14.64 10.61 -1.26
C GLU A 35 14.77 9.29 -0.50
N PHE A 36 13.65 8.72 -0.05
CA PHE A 36 13.65 7.39 0.56
C PHE A 36 14.17 6.32 -0.41
N ILE A 37 13.72 6.32 -1.65
CA ILE A 37 14.15 5.32 -2.65
C ILE A 37 15.62 5.51 -3.02
N ASP A 38 16.06 6.75 -3.25
CA ASP A 38 17.37 7.03 -3.81
C ASP A 38 18.49 7.04 -2.77
N HIS A 39 18.17 7.40 -1.51
CA HIS A 39 19.22 7.72 -0.53
C HIS A 39 19.02 7.10 0.85
N SER A 40 17.82 6.58 1.18
CA SER A 40 17.60 6.06 2.54
C SER A 40 18.29 4.71 2.77
N PRO A 41 19.09 4.56 3.84
CA PRO A 41 19.64 3.26 4.22
C PRO A 41 18.58 2.26 4.65
N ALA A 42 17.35 2.72 4.96
CA ALA A 42 16.23 1.85 5.27
C ALA A 42 15.63 1.17 4.02
N ASN A 43 15.88 1.71 2.81
CA ASN A 43 15.55 1.03 1.56
C ASN A 43 16.59 -0.07 1.27
N SER A 44 16.61 -1.12 2.06
CA SER A 44 17.64 -2.17 2.03
C SER A 44 17.03 -3.56 2.12
N LEU A 45 17.73 -4.55 1.56
CA LEU A 45 17.48 -5.98 1.76
C LEU A 45 18.03 -6.50 3.11
N GLY A 46 18.60 -5.61 3.92
CA GLY A 46 19.06 -5.90 5.28
C GLY A 46 20.26 -6.82 5.39
N GLY A 47 20.79 -6.96 6.62
CA GLY A 47 21.97 -7.77 6.90
C GLY A 47 23.22 -7.24 6.19
N GLU A 48 24.05 -8.14 5.68
CA GLU A 48 25.28 -7.80 4.95
C GLU A 48 25.01 -7.43 3.46
N ILE A 49 23.76 -7.61 2.99
CA ILE A 49 23.40 -7.30 1.60
C ILE A 49 23.03 -5.82 1.51
N GLN A 50 23.95 -5.03 1.01
CA GLN A 50 23.80 -3.58 0.79
C GLN A 50 23.11 -3.29 -0.56
N GLU A 51 21.97 -3.95 -0.81
CA GLU A 51 21.18 -3.73 -2.03
C GLU A 51 19.84 -3.08 -1.67
N PRO A 52 19.31 -2.20 -2.52
CA PRO A 52 18.02 -1.60 -2.29
C PRO A 52 16.91 -2.66 -2.39
N ALA A 53 15.92 -2.55 -1.49
CA ALA A 53 14.72 -3.38 -1.52
C ALA A 53 13.78 -2.97 -2.66
N PHE A 54 13.68 -1.65 -2.93
CA PHE A 54 12.70 -1.06 -3.83
C PHE A 54 13.31 -0.06 -4.80
N CYS A 55 12.58 0.17 -5.89
CA CYS A 55 12.83 1.17 -6.92
C CYS A 55 11.49 1.71 -7.44
N ASP A 56 11.55 2.67 -8.37
CA ASP A 56 10.42 3.15 -9.20
C ASP A 56 9.11 3.40 -8.44
N PRO A 57 9.06 4.33 -7.47
CA PRO A 57 7.87 4.56 -6.68
C PRO A 57 6.74 5.20 -7.50
N LEU A 58 5.50 5.01 -7.04
CA LEU A 58 4.33 5.79 -7.46
C LEU A 58 3.65 6.32 -6.21
N VAL A 59 3.01 7.48 -6.33
CA VAL A 59 2.16 8.06 -5.28
C VAL A 59 0.78 8.31 -5.88
N GLY A 60 -0.25 8.09 -5.08
CA GLY A 60 -1.64 8.37 -5.43
C GLY A 60 -2.39 8.93 -4.22
N TYR A 61 -3.43 9.69 -4.52
CA TYR A 61 -4.22 10.44 -3.53
C TYR A 61 -5.68 10.08 -3.66
N ALA A 62 -6.38 9.98 -2.53
CA ALA A 62 -7.83 9.81 -2.51
C ALA A 62 -8.44 10.75 -1.46
N SER A 63 -9.58 11.36 -1.76
CA SER A 63 -10.35 12.10 -0.76
C SER A 63 -10.77 11.16 0.38
N GLY A 64 -10.67 11.62 1.62
CA GLY A 64 -11.19 10.86 2.76
C GLY A 64 -12.69 10.63 2.72
N ALA A 65 -13.43 11.43 1.94
CA ALA A 65 -14.86 11.30 1.70
C ALA A 65 -15.22 10.38 0.51
N ASP A 66 -14.25 9.72 -0.14
CA ASP A 66 -14.55 8.77 -1.21
C ASP A 66 -15.38 7.60 -0.70
N SER A 67 -16.58 7.40 -1.28
CA SER A 67 -17.54 6.39 -0.82
C SER A 67 -16.99 4.95 -0.86
N MET A 68 -15.98 4.69 -1.69
CA MET A 68 -15.34 3.37 -1.73
C MET A 68 -14.72 2.96 -0.39
N PHE A 69 -14.32 3.90 0.48
CA PHE A 69 -13.80 3.54 1.80
C PHE A 69 -14.85 2.87 2.70
N GLU A 70 -16.13 3.24 2.58
CA GLU A 70 -17.22 2.53 3.27
C GLU A 70 -17.46 1.14 2.64
N GLU A 71 -17.37 1.01 1.31
CA GLU A 71 -17.51 -0.27 0.61
C GLU A 71 -16.42 -1.27 1.02
N LEU A 72 -15.25 -0.79 1.49
CA LEU A 72 -14.19 -1.66 1.99
C LEU A 72 -14.59 -2.42 3.27
N LYS A 73 -15.56 -1.94 4.04
CA LYS A 73 -16.12 -2.68 5.18
C LYS A 73 -16.83 -3.97 4.74
N GLU A 74 -17.41 -3.97 3.54
CA GLU A 74 -17.96 -5.18 2.94
C GLU A 74 -16.87 -6.06 2.33
N ALA A 75 -15.95 -5.48 1.55
CA ALA A 75 -14.94 -6.22 0.79
C ALA A 75 -13.85 -6.84 1.69
N VAL A 76 -13.38 -6.12 2.70
CA VAL A 76 -12.31 -6.53 3.62
C VAL A 76 -12.87 -7.12 4.91
N GLY A 77 -13.86 -6.44 5.49
CA GLY A 77 -14.52 -6.83 6.74
C GLY A 77 -15.02 -5.62 7.52
N PRO A 78 -16.04 -5.80 8.38
CA PRO A 78 -16.76 -4.71 9.05
C PRO A 78 -15.88 -3.87 9.99
N GLY A 79 -14.71 -4.36 10.37
CA GLY A 79 -13.72 -3.63 11.19
C GLY A 79 -12.71 -2.84 10.36
N HIS A 80 -12.86 -2.76 9.03
CA HIS A 80 -12.01 -1.91 8.20
C HIS A 80 -12.35 -0.44 8.45
N TRP A 81 -11.35 0.36 8.75
CA TRP A 81 -11.53 1.79 9.04
C TRP A 81 -11.77 2.60 7.75
N THR A 82 -12.62 3.59 7.86
CA THR A 82 -12.61 4.74 6.94
C THR A 82 -11.42 5.64 7.26
N PRO A 83 -11.06 6.59 6.39
CA PRO A 83 -10.00 7.56 6.68
C PRO A 83 -10.26 8.37 7.96
N ALA A 84 -11.50 8.78 8.21
CA ALA A 84 -11.88 9.51 9.42
C ALA A 84 -11.74 8.64 10.69
N GLU A 85 -12.15 7.38 10.65
CA GLU A 85 -11.96 6.43 11.75
C GLU A 85 -10.47 6.15 12.01
N ALA A 86 -9.66 6.01 10.96
CA ALA A 86 -8.22 5.80 11.09
C ALA A 86 -7.52 7.04 11.67
N PHE A 87 -7.89 8.23 11.21
CA PHE A 87 -7.35 9.49 11.72
C PHE A 87 -7.71 9.70 13.19
N ALA A 88 -8.99 9.48 13.54
CA ALA A 88 -9.44 9.55 14.92
C ALA A 88 -8.77 8.52 15.84
N ALA A 89 -8.51 7.31 15.36
CA ALA A 89 -7.78 6.29 16.10
C ALA A 89 -6.33 6.71 16.42
N GLY A 90 -5.68 7.47 15.53
CA GLY A 90 -4.31 7.92 15.72
C GLY A 90 -4.15 9.20 16.52
N THR A 91 -5.10 10.16 16.37
CA THR A 91 -4.99 11.51 16.94
C THR A 91 -5.95 11.77 18.10
N GLY A 92 -7.04 11.00 18.19
CA GLY A 92 -8.17 11.28 19.09
C GLY A 92 -9.11 12.38 18.57
N GLN A 93 -8.85 12.95 17.41
CA GLN A 93 -9.64 14.06 16.84
C GLN A 93 -10.68 13.53 15.86
N GLN A 94 -11.87 14.14 15.87
CA GLN A 94 -12.90 13.91 14.86
C GLN A 94 -12.77 14.98 13.78
N VAL A 95 -12.34 14.58 12.60
CA VAL A 95 -12.17 15.45 11.43
C VAL A 95 -13.16 15.05 10.35
N PRO A 96 -13.85 16.00 9.70
CA PRO A 96 -14.72 15.71 8.58
C PRO A 96 -13.94 14.96 7.46
N PRO A 97 -14.51 13.90 6.88
CA PRO A 97 -13.78 13.10 5.88
C PRO A 97 -13.37 13.91 4.64
N GLU A 98 -14.09 14.95 4.28
CA GLU A 98 -13.77 15.88 3.18
C GLU A 98 -12.52 16.72 3.43
N GLU A 99 -12.08 16.88 4.68
CA GLU A 99 -10.85 17.58 5.06
C GLU A 99 -9.63 16.66 5.11
N LEU A 100 -9.85 15.35 4.87
CA LEU A 100 -8.81 14.32 4.88
C LEU A 100 -8.41 13.89 3.48
N THR A 101 -7.13 13.64 3.31
CA THR A 101 -6.59 12.93 2.12
C THR A 101 -5.87 11.68 2.54
N VAL A 102 -6.18 10.59 1.86
CA VAL A 102 -5.36 9.36 1.91
C VAL A 102 -4.26 9.48 0.87
N ILE A 103 -3.02 9.41 1.32
CA ILE A 103 -1.81 9.40 0.50
C ILE A 103 -1.31 7.95 0.48
N SER A 104 -1.33 7.31 -0.69
CA SER A 104 -0.88 5.93 -0.85
C SER A 104 0.27 5.84 -1.84
N TRP A 105 1.15 4.86 -1.66
CA TRP A 105 2.29 4.66 -2.53
C TRP A 105 2.51 3.20 -2.91
N VAL A 106 3.25 3.04 -4.01
CA VAL A 106 3.72 1.77 -4.55
C VAL A 106 5.24 1.79 -4.58
N LEU A 107 5.88 0.80 -4.00
CA LEU A 107 7.31 0.57 -4.07
C LEU A 107 7.56 -0.72 -4.87
N ALA A 108 8.13 -0.60 -6.07
CA ALA A 108 8.42 -1.78 -6.89
C ALA A 108 9.63 -2.54 -6.34
N SER A 109 9.53 -3.87 -6.24
CA SER A 109 10.71 -4.70 -5.98
C SER A 109 11.74 -4.51 -7.10
N THR A 110 13.03 -4.54 -6.77
CA THR A 110 14.10 -4.32 -7.77
C THR A 110 14.08 -5.39 -8.87
N PRO A 111 14.64 -5.08 -10.07
CA PRO A 111 14.79 -6.06 -11.13
C PRO A 111 15.56 -7.31 -10.70
N ALA A 112 16.59 -7.16 -9.86
CA ALA A 112 17.38 -8.28 -9.33
C ALA A 112 16.53 -9.20 -8.44
N THR A 113 15.79 -8.64 -7.48
CA THR A 113 14.88 -9.38 -6.61
C THR A 113 13.82 -10.17 -7.41
N LYS A 114 13.24 -9.54 -8.44
CA LYS A 114 12.27 -10.21 -9.32
C LYS A 114 12.93 -11.32 -10.16
N ALA A 115 14.12 -11.06 -10.70
CA ALA A 115 14.84 -12.01 -11.54
C ALA A 115 15.22 -13.28 -10.78
N ASP A 116 15.66 -13.16 -9.53
CA ASP A 116 15.98 -14.32 -8.71
C ASP A 116 14.72 -15.11 -8.37
N ASN A 117 13.65 -14.47 -7.95
CA ASN A 117 12.42 -15.18 -7.59
C ASN A 117 11.70 -15.82 -8.80
N ARG A 118 11.99 -15.40 -10.04
CA ARG A 118 11.51 -16.09 -11.26
C ARG A 118 12.09 -17.48 -11.44
N LYS A 119 13.32 -17.71 -10.97
CA LYS A 119 14.04 -18.99 -11.10
C LYS A 119 13.48 -20.05 -10.15
N GLU A 120 12.81 -19.59 -9.09
CA GLU A 120 12.28 -20.47 -8.05
C GLU A 120 10.90 -21.03 -8.45
N ASP A 121 10.60 -22.23 -7.97
CA ASP A 121 9.36 -22.94 -8.26
C ASP A 121 8.57 -23.37 -7.02
N ARG A 122 9.21 -23.43 -5.86
CA ARG A 122 8.58 -23.88 -4.60
C ARG A 122 8.76 -22.92 -3.44
N PHE A 123 9.96 -22.42 -3.22
CA PHE A 123 10.32 -21.52 -2.12
C PHE A 123 10.74 -20.15 -2.65
N PRO A 124 10.79 -19.09 -1.85
CA PRO A 124 11.26 -17.81 -2.30
C PRO A 124 12.77 -17.81 -2.53
N ALA A 125 13.25 -16.99 -3.48
CA ALA A 125 14.67 -16.61 -3.50
C ALA A 125 15.03 -15.77 -2.27
N GLU A 126 16.30 -15.76 -1.88
CA GLU A 126 16.77 -15.01 -0.70
C GLU A 126 16.41 -13.53 -0.79
N ARG A 127 16.71 -12.84 -1.92
CA ARG A 127 16.34 -11.42 -2.12
C ARG A 127 14.84 -11.17 -1.93
N TRP A 128 13.99 -12.10 -2.36
CA TRP A 128 12.55 -11.99 -2.17
C TRP A 128 12.13 -12.12 -0.71
N ALA A 129 12.69 -13.09 0.01
CA ALA A 129 12.45 -13.28 1.43
C ALA A 129 12.95 -12.07 2.26
N ARG A 130 14.14 -11.55 1.92
CA ARG A 130 14.68 -10.33 2.53
C ARG A 130 13.81 -9.11 2.24
N ASN A 131 13.38 -8.92 1.00
CA ASN A 131 12.47 -7.83 0.63
C ASN A 131 11.14 -7.92 1.41
N ARG A 132 10.64 -9.13 1.69
CA ARG A 132 9.42 -9.31 2.49
C ARG A 132 9.60 -8.84 3.94
N ILE A 133 10.77 -9.00 4.53
CA ILE A 133 11.04 -8.67 5.93
C ILE A 133 11.66 -7.27 6.05
N PHE A 134 12.85 -7.09 5.52
CA PHE A 134 13.60 -5.83 5.64
C PHE A 134 12.98 -4.71 4.77
N GLY A 135 12.47 -5.05 3.59
CA GLY A 135 11.69 -4.11 2.80
C GLY A 135 10.40 -3.66 3.51
N GLN A 136 9.75 -4.55 4.31
CA GLN A 136 8.64 -4.10 5.14
C GLN A 136 9.10 -3.11 6.21
N GLN A 137 10.21 -3.37 6.89
CA GLN A 137 10.78 -2.44 7.87
C GLN A 137 11.12 -1.08 7.23
N GLY A 138 11.69 -1.09 6.02
CA GLY A 138 11.92 0.14 5.25
C GLY A 138 10.62 0.86 4.88
N ASN A 139 9.58 0.13 4.49
CA ASN A 139 8.28 0.73 4.22
C ASN A 139 7.64 1.32 5.49
N ASP A 140 7.81 0.68 6.65
CA ASP A 140 7.36 1.21 7.93
C ASP A 140 8.13 2.49 8.32
N GLU A 141 9.40 2.59 7.94
CA GLU A 141 10.17 3.82 8.10
C GLU A 141 9.69 4.94 7.17
N LEU A 142 9.34 4.63 5.93
CA LEU A 142 8.75 5.61 5.02
C LEU A 142 7.42 6.18 5.56
N HIS A 143 6.59 5.37 6.21
CA HIS A 143 5.39 5.87 6.88
C HIS A 143 5.74 6.94 7.93
N ARG A 144 6.77 6.68 8.77
CA ARG A 144 7.21 7.61 9.81
C ARG A 144 7.80 8.89 9.22
N LEU A 145 8.66 8.76 8.21
CA LEU A 145 9.27 9.90 7.53
C LEU A 145 8.22 10.82 6.90
N LEU A 146 7.20 10.25 6.25
CA LEU A 146 6.11 11.04 5.66
C LEU A 146 5.27 11.75 6.72
N CYS A 147 4.88 11.05 7.80
CA CYS A 147 4.15 11.68 8.89
C CYS A 147 4.97 12.80 9.56
N GLN A 148 6.28 12.59 9.75
CA GLN A 148 7.17 13.60 10.31
C GLN A 148 7.29 14.82 9.39
N ALA A 149 7.59 14.62 8.10
CA ALA A 149 7.75 15.72 7.15
C ALA A 149 6.48 16.56 6.99
N LEU A 150 5.31 15.90 7.00
CA LEU A 150 4.02 16.61 6.99
C LEU A 150 3.79 17.38 8.27
N SER A 151 4.10 16.81 9.43
CA SER A 151 4.00 17.50 10.72
C SER A 151 4.91 18.74 10.78
N GLU A 152 6.14 18.66 10.27
CA GLU A 152 7.05 19.80 10.15
C GLU A 152 6.52 20.89 9.20
N ALA A 153 5.71 20.50 8.21
CA ALA A 153 4.99 21.42 7.33
C ALA A 153 3.63 21.92 7.90
N GLY A 154 3.30 21.55 9.15
CA GLY A 154 2.05 21.95 9.80
C GLY A 154 0.84 21.11 9.41
N VAL A 155 1.03 19.94 8.80
CA VAL A 155 -0.04 19.01 8.43
C VAL A 155 0.01 17.77 9.33
N GLU A 156 -1.04 17.55 10.12
CA GLU A 156 -1.15 16.36 10.95
C GLU A 156 -1.47 15.13 10.07
N ALA A 157 -0.77 14.03 10.30
CA ALA A 157 -0.94 12.80 9.55
C ALA A 157 -0.74 11.57 10.42
N VAL A 158 -1.43 10.49 10.08
CA VAL A 158 -1.32 9.18 10.76
C VAL A 158 -1.00 8.07 9.76
N ALA A 159 -0.26 7.06 10.21
CA ALA A 159 0.01 5.83 9.47
C ALA A 159 -0.87 4.71 10.04
N PRO A 160 -2.05 4.40 9.46
CA PRO A 160 -3.02 3.50 10.08
C PRO A 160 -2.48 2.10 10.35
N SER A 161 -1.63 1.57 9.47
CA SER A 161 -1.00 0.25 9.63
C SER A 161 0.03 0.17 10.75
N LEU A 162 0.50 1.31 11.28
CA LEU A 162 1.45 1.39 12.40
C LEU A 162 0.78 1.76 13.72
N LEU A 163 -0.51 2.04 13.74
CA LEU A 163 -1.22 2.39 14.98
C LEU A 163 -1.33 1.17 15.91
N PRO A 164 -1.19 1.36 17.23
CA PRO A 164 -1.37 0.27 18.21
C PRO A 164 -2.75 -0.38 18.15
N GLN A 165 -3.75 0.34 17.70
CA GLN A 165 -5.14 -0.11 17.54
C GLN A 165 -5.36 -0.93 16.27
N TRP A 166 -4.41 -0.91 15.33
CA TRP A 166 -4.50 -1.72 14.11
C TRP A 166 -4.57 -3.21 14.45
N GLN A 167 -5.46 -3.93 13.80
CA GLN A 167 -5.68 -5.34 14.06
C GLN A 167 -5.81 -6.12 12.75
N GLU A 168 -5.28 -7.33 12.79
CA GLU A 168 -5.55 -8.38 11.82
C GLU A 168 -6.18 -9.55 12.57
N LYS A 169 -7.38 -9.98 12.16
CA LYS A 169 -8.15 -11.02 12.84
C LYS A 169 -8.55 -12.12 11.88
N ARG A 170 -8.64 -13.34 12.38
CA ARG A 170 -9.27 -14.44 11.65
C ARG A 170 -10.76 -14.20 11.54
N ASP A 171 -11.29 -14.48 10.35
CA ASP A 171 -12.72 -14.41 10.03
C ASP A 171 -13.13 -15.73 9.39
N PRO A 172 -14.29 -16.32 9.80
CA PRO A 172 -14.74 -17.60 9.27
C PRO A 172 -14.97 -17.61 7.76
N ASP A 173 -15.51 -16.52 7.22
CA ASP A 173 -15.92 -16.42 5.81
C ASP A 173 -14.81 -15.83 4.91
N ARG A 174 -14.03 -14.88 5.46
CA ARG A 174 -12.99 -14.12 4.73
C ARG A 174 -11.57 -14.59 4.99
N PHE A 175 -11.38 -15.51 5.95
CA PHE A 175 -10.11 -16.01 6.48
C PHE A 175 -9.34 -14.98 7.31
N MET A 176 -9.09 -13.78 6.78
CA MET A 176 -8.42 -12.68 7.49
C MET A 176 -9.10 -11.36 7.14
N VAL A 177 -9.42 -10.60 8.15
CA VAL A 177 -9.90 -9.22 8.08
C VAL A 177 -8.91 -8.30 8.80
N THR A 178 -8.81 -7.06 8.35
CA THR A 178 -7.85 -6.10 8.91
C THR A 178 -8.50 -4.74 9.05
N SER A 179 -8.07 -3.97 10.06
CA SER A 179 -8.52 -2.59 10.26
C SER A 179 -8.10 -1.65 9.14
N TRP A 180 -7.01 -1.97 8.41
CA TRP A 180 -6.53 -1.17 7.28
C TRP A 180 -5.83 -2.07 6.27
N SER A 181 -6.25 -2.03 5.01
CA SER A 181 -5.72 -2.88 3.94
C SER A 181 -5.06 -2.03 2.85
N GLU A 182 -3.74 -1.96 2.87
CA GLU A 182 -2.95 -1.17 1.93
C GLU A 182 -3.29 -1.43 0.45
N ARG A 183 -3.63 -2.65 0.07
CA ARG A 183 -4.01 -2.98 -1.31
C ARG A 183 -5.33 -2.36 -1.73
N HIS A 184 -6.31 -2.36 -0.84
CA HIS A 184 -7.62 -1.79 -1.12
C HIS A 184 -7.54 -0.27 -1.10
N VAL A 185 -6.81 0.30 -0.16
CA VAL A 185 -6.54 1.74 -0.09
C VAL A 185 -5.81 2.23 -1.35
N ALA A 186 -4.79 1.52 -1.80
CA ALA A 186 -4.08 1.85 -3.05
C ALA A 186 -4.99 1.76 -4.29
N HIS A 187 -5.98 0.84 -4.28
CA HIS A 187 -7.01 0.79 -5.32
C HIS A 187 -7.89 2.05 -5.28
N VAL A 188 -8.36 2.47 -4.13
CA VAL A 188 -9.14 3.72 -3.99
C VAL A 188 -8.32 4.93 -4.45
N ALA A 189 -7.02 4.97 -4.14
CA ALA A 189 -6.10 6.04 -4.55
C ALA A 189 -5.67 5.99 -6.04
N GLY A 190 -6.32 5.20 -6.90
CA GLY A 190 -6.04 5.20 -8.34
C GLY A 190 -4.81 4.40 -8.77
N LEU A 191 -4.16 3.66 -7.88
CA LEU A 191 -2.86 3.03 -8.14
C LEU A 191 -2.93 1.67 -8.82
N GLY A 192 -4.11 1.04 -8.92
CA GLY A 192 -4.21 -0.23 -9.62
C GLY A 192 -5.47 -1.05 -9.36
N THR A 193 -5.53 -2.23 -9.97
CA THR A 193 -6.66 -3.16 -9.85
C THR A 193 -6.20 -4.56 -9.45
N PHE A 194 -7.10 -5.38 -8.91
CA PHE A 194 -6.76 -6.70 -8.37
C PHE A 194 -6.57 -7.76 -9.47
N GLY A 195 -5.62 -8.62 -9.27
CA GLY A 195 -5.42 -9.81 -10.09
C GLY A 195 -5.98 -11.07 -9.45
N LEU A 196 -6.07 -12.16 -10.23
CA LEU A 196 -6.60 -13.47 -9.82
C LEU A 196 -5.94 -14.04 -8.53
N CYS A 197 -4.73 -13.63 -8.20
CA CYS A 197 -4.03 -14.01 -6.97
C CYS A 197 -4.17 -13.00 -5.82
N ASP A 198 -5.15 -12.10 -5.86
CA ASP A 198 -5.40 -10.99 -4.91
C ASP A 198 -4.24 -9.96 -4.83
N GLY A 199 -3.25 -10.02 -5.72
CA GLY A 199 -2.22 -8.99 -5.83
C GLY A 199 -2.74 -7.78 -6.60
N LEU A 200 -2.42 -6.56 -6.14
CA LEU A 200 -2.74 -5.34 -6.87
C LEU A 200 -1.81 -5.20 -8.08
N ILE A 201 -2.36 -5.05 -9.26
CA ILE A 201 -1.63 -4.79 -10.51
C ILE A 201 -1.60 -3.28 -10.70
N THR A 202 -0.42 -2.71 -10.66
CA THR A 202 -0.17 -1.26 -10.79
C THR A 202 0.57 -0.98 -12.11
N PRO A 203 0.80 0.28 -12.51
CA PRO A 203 1.70 0.62 -13.61
C PRO A 203 3.13 0.06 -13.44
N ARG A 204 3.55 -0.24 -12.19
CA ARG A 204 4.81 -0.94 -11.85
C ARG A 204 4.63 -2.46 -11.71
N GLY A 205 3.48 -2.99 -12.11
CA GLY A 205 3.12 -4.40 -11.96
C GLY A 205 2.63 -4.75 -10.57
N LYS A 206 2.71 -6.02 -10.19
CA LYS A 206 2.24 -6.51 -8.89
C LYS A 206 3.34 -7.04 -7.95
N ALA A 207 4.59 -7.05 -8.40
CA ALA A 207 5.75 -7.34 -7.54
C ALA A 207 6.14 -6.07 -6.78
N VAL A 208 5.27 -5.61 -5.88
CA VAL A 208 5.33 -4.32 -5.21
C VAL A 208 5.05 -4.45 -3.72
N ARG A 209 5.48 -3.43 -2.96
CA ARG A 209 5.03 -3.13 -1.61
C ARG A 209 4.14 -1.89 -1.67
N LEU A 210 3.16 -1.82 -0.80
CA LEU A 210 2.21 -0.73 -0.70
C LEU A 210 2.25 -0.15 0.71
N GLY A 211 1.98 1.13 0.81
CA GLY A 211 1.80 1.82 2.08
C GLY A 211 0.87 3.00 1.90
N SER A 212 0.39 3.54 3.00
CA SER A 212 -0.45 4.73 3.00
C SER A 212 -0.48 5.44 4.34
N ILE A 213 -0.78 6.73 4.30
CA ILE A 213 -1.07 7.56 5.46
C ILE A 213 -2.38 8.31 5.23
N VAL A 214 -2.99 8.80 6.31
CA VAL A 214 -4.13 9.73 6.27
C VAL A 214 -3.66 11.06 6.79
N ALA A 215 -3.78 12.12 5.99
CA ALA A 215 -3.35 13.47 6.31
C ALA A 215 -4.55 14.41 6.45
N HIS A 216 -4.51 15.32 7.41
CA HIS A 216 -5.47 16.40 7.56
C HIS A 216 -5.08 17.55 6.61
N ALA A 217 -5.37 17.32 5.36
CA ALA A 217 -5.17 18.25 4.25
C ALA A 217 -6.08 17.85 3.09
N VAL A 218 -6.49 18.81 2.29
CA VAL A 218 -7.26 18.56 1.06
C VAL A 218 -6.29 18.60 -0.11
N LEU A 219 -6.07 17.45 -0.75
CA LEU A 219 -5.23 17.33 -1.94
C LEU A 219 -6.06 16.80 -3.11
N PRO A 220 -5.74 17.19 -4.36
CA PRO A 220 -6.45 16.71 -5.53
C PRO A 220 -6.34 15.18 -5.65
N PRO A 221 -7.46 14.44 -5.77
CA PRO A 221 -7.42 13.00 -5.88
C PRO A 221 -6.83 12.56 -7.23
N THR A 222 -6.07 11.49 -7.21
CA THR A 222 -5.55 10.85 -8.43
C THR A 222 -6.71 10.24 -9.22
N PRO A 223 -6.85 10.52 -10.52
CA PRO A 223 -7.85 9.89 -11.36
C PRO A 223 -7.72 8.37 -11.37
N ARG A 224 -8.83 7.66 -11.29
CA ARG A 224 -8.90 6.20 -11.45
C ARG A 224 -9.14 5.85 -12.92
N PRO A 225 -8.12 5.40 -13.68
CA PRO A 225 -8.26 5.14 -15.11
C PRO A 225 -8.85 3.74 -15.39
N TYR A 226 -9.67 3.22 -14.49
CA TYR A 226 -10.32 1.92 -14.58
C TYR A 226 -11.77 1.98 -14.09
N GLN A 227 -12.61 1.11 -14.64
CA GLN A 227 -14.03 0.99 -14.31
C GLN A 227 -14.34 -0.23 -13.46
N SER A 228 -13.43 -1.19 -13.39
CA SER A 228 -13.58 -2.43 -12.62
C SER A 228 -12.37 -2.66 -11.71
N HIS A 229 -12.65 -3.17 -10.52
CA HIS A 229 -11.60 -3.51 -9.54
C HIS A 229 -10.65 -4.63 -10.02
N THR A 230 -10.93 -5.30 -11.15
CA THR A 230 -10.10 -6.37 -11.72
C THR A 230 -9.65 -6.09 -13.16
N GLU A 231 -9.84 -4.87 -13.66
CA GLU A 231 -9.68 -4.52 -15.09
C GLU A 231 -8.30 -4.85 -15.65
N TYR A 232 -7.23 -4.63 -14.89
CA TYR A 232 -5.86 -4.88 -15.35
C TYR A 232 -5.47 -6.37 -15.42
N CYS A 233 -6.30 -7.25 -14.85
CA CYS A 233 -6.06 -8.68 -14.90
C CYS A 233 -6.59 -9.29 -16.20
N LEU A 234 -5.70 -9.76 -17.08
CA LEU A 234 -6.09 -10.40 -18.36
C LEU A 234 -6.98 -11.63 -18.19
N PHE A 235 -6.97 -12.27 -17.03
CA PHE A 235 -7.87 -13.37 -16.74
C PHE A 235 -9.32 -12.87 -16.60
N TYR A 236 -9.56 -11.84 -15.80
CA TYR A 236 -10.89 -11.30 -15.58
C TYR A 236 -11.40 -10.47 -16.77
N SER A 237 -10.54 -9.62 -17.32
CA SER A 237 -10.96 -8.68 -18.37
C SER A 237 -11.03 -9.28 -19.76
N ARG A 238 -10.33 -10.42 -20.04
CA ARG A 238 -10.20 -10.99 -21.37
C ARG A 238 -10.39 -12.50 -21.43
N GLY A 239 -10.57 -13.19 -20.29
CA GLY A 239 -10.65 -14.66 -20.24
C GLY A 239 -9.36 -15.39 -20.64
N ILE A 240 -8.24 -14.67 -20.70
CA ILE A 240 -6.93 -15.21 -21.07
C ILE A 240 -5.93 -15.06 -19.93
N CYS A 241 -4.85 -15.78 -19.94
CA CYS A 241 -3.84 -15.86 -18.90
C CYS A 241 -4.14 -16.97 -17.87
N GLY A 242 -3.67 -16.85 -16.63
CA GLY A 242 -3.65 -17.92 -15.61
C GLY A 242 -2.21 -18.26 -15.21
N ALA A 243 -1.25 -17.42 -15.58
CA ALA A 243 0.16 -17.63 -15.25
C ALA A 243 0.40 -17.75 -13.74
N CYS A 244 -0.31 -16.97 -12.91
CA CYS A 244 -0.22 -17.04 -11.46
C CYS A 244 -0.77 -18.37 -10.88
N VAL A 245 -1.73 -19.01 -11.55
CA VAL A 245 -2.20 -20.37 -11.21
C VAL A 245 -1.07 -21.38 -11.38
N LYS A 246 -0.40 -21.34 -12.52
CA LYS A 246 0.72 -22.25 -12.84
C LYS A 246 1.94 -22.03 -11.93
N ARG A 247 2.13 -20.79 -11.48
CA ARG A 247 3.25 -20.42 -10.60
C ARG A 247 2.99 -20.72 -9.13
N CYS A 248 1.76 -21.05 -8.72
CA CYS A 248 1.45 -21.31 -7.32
C CYS A 248 1.92 -22.72 -6.91
N PRO A 249 2.94 -22.88 -6.03
CA PRO A 249 3.54 -24.17 -5.71
C PRO A 249 2.60 -25.09 -4.92
N VAL A 250 1.54 -24.54 -4.33
CA VAL A 250 0.59 -25.30 -3.50
C VAL A 250 -0.84 -25.28 -4.08
N GLY A 251 -1.03 -24.75 -5.29
CA GLY A 251 -2.35 -24.70 -5.91
C GLY A 251 -3.36 -23.82 -5.15
N SER A 252 -2.89 -22.84 -4.37
CA SER A 252 -3.76 -21.91 -3.66
C SER A 252 -4.43 -20.91 -4.60
N VAL A 253 -3.86 -20.63 -5.75
CA VAL A 253 -4.45 -19.81 -6.80
C VAL A 253 -5.07 -20.73 -7.85
N SER A 254 -6.34 -20.54 -8.13
CA SER A 254 -7.11 -21.28 -9.13
C SER A 254 -7.86 -20.33 -10.07
N THR A 255 -8.62 -20.85 -11.00
CA THR A 255 -9.51 -20.05 -11.87
C THR A 255 -10.71 -19.46 -11.14
N THR A 256 -11.01 -19.92 -9.93
CA THR A 256 -12.09 -19.42 -9.08
C THR A 256 -11.60 -18.41 -8.02
N GLY A 257 -10.30 -18.08 -8.02
CA GLY A 257 -9.70 -17.15 -7.05
C GLY A 257 -8.59 -17.79 -6.24
N ARG A 258 -8.36 -17.24 -5.03
CA ARG A 258 -7.28 -17.64 -4.13
C ARG A 258 -7.79 -18.25 -2.84
N ASP A 259 -7.35 -19.46 -2.55
CA ASP A 259 -7.46 -20.08 -1.22
C ASP A 259 -6.42 -19.45 -0.27
N LYS A 260 -6.88 -18.49 0.55
CA LYS A 260 -6.01 -17.75 1.48
C LYS A 260 -5.43 -18.66 2.57
N LEU A 261 -6.20 -19.67 3.04
CA LEU A 261 -5.75 -20.60 4.08
C LEU A 261 -4.59 -21.47 3.57
N ARG A 262 -4.74 -22.09 2.40
CA ARG A 262 -3.69 -22.91 1.78
C ARG A 262 -2.43 -22.10 1.52
N CYS A 263 -2.56 -20.84 1.07
CA CYS A 263 -1.44 -19.94 0.92
C CYS A 263 -0.76 -19.64 2.26
N ALA A 264 -1.52 -19.32 3.31
CA ALA A 264 -0.98 -19.01 4.62
C ALA A 264 -0.23 -20.20 5.24
N MET A 265 -0.75 -21.43 5.09
CA MET A 265 -0.07 -22.65 5.56
C MET A 265 1.27 -22.89 4.83
N HIS A 266 1.36 -22.53 3.55
CA HIS A 266 2.63 -22.58 2.85
C HIS A 266 3.61 -21.50 3.34
N LEU A 267 3.12 -20.31 3.64
CA LEU A 267 3.96 -19.22 4.17
C LEU A 267 4.47 -19.54 5.58
N ASN A 268 3.62 -20.09 6.43
CA ASN A 268 3.95 -20.38 7.82
C ASN A 268 3.28 -21.71 8.26
N PRO A 269 4.05 -22.80 8.55
CA PRO A 269 5.51 -22.79 8.76
C PRO A 269 6.38 -22.93 7.48
N GLY A 270 5.84 -23.43 6.37
CA GLY A 270 6.62 -23.93 5.23
C GLY A 270 7.78 -23.05 4.74
N THR A 271 7.49 -21.83 4.27
CA THR A 271 8.58 -20.95 3.80
C THR A 271 9.40 -20.35 4.93
N ARG A 272 8.84 -20.24 6.14
CA ARG A 272 9.56 -19.74 7.33
C ARG A 272 10.71 -20.68 7.69
N GLU A 273 10.45 -21.97 7.83
CA GLU A 273 11.47 -22.99 8.12
C GLU A 273 12.56 -23.05 7.04
N TYR A 274 12.15 -22.91 5.77
CA TYR A 274 13.08 -22.86 4.65
C TYR A 274 14.01 -21.64 4.73
N VAL A 275 13.45 -20.44 4.89
CA VAL A 275 14.22 -19.18 4.95
C VAL A 275 15.20 -19.17 6.12
N GLU A 276 14.77 -19.63 7.29
CA GLU A 276 15.62 -19.69 8.48
C GLU A 276 16.78 -20.68 8.28
N ARG A 277 16.52 -21.86 7.73
CA ARG A 277 17.52 -22.89 7.49
C ARG A 277 18.51 -22.53 6.37
N GLU A 278 17.98 -22.03 5.22
CA GLU A 278 18.81 -21.82 4.02
C GLU A 278 19.47 -20.43 4.00
N TYR A 279 18.82 -19.43 4.57
CA TYR A 279 19.28 -18.04 4.47
C TYR A 279 19.70 -17.44 5.82
N GLY A 280 19.52 -18.17 6.92
CA GLY A 280 20.06 -17.81 8.24
C GLY A 280 19.39 -16.62 8.93
N PHE A 281 18.15 -16.24 8.53
CA PHE A 281 17.41 -15.20 9.20
C PHE A 281 15.95 -15.56 9.43
N ALA A 282 15.34 -15.00 10.48
CA ALA A 282 13.93 -15.19 10.78
C ALA A 282 13.06 -14.45 9.76
N GLY A 283 12.49 -15.17 8.80
CA GLY A 283 11.72 -14.57 7.73
C GLY A 283 10.77 -15.56 7.06
N TYR A 284 10.02 -15.07 6.12
CA TYR A 284 9.13 -15.86 5.27
C TYR A 284 8.81 -15.09 3.99
N GLY A 285 8.30 -15.79 2.98
CA GLY A 285 7.85 -15.18 1.73
C GLY A 285 7.58 -16.29 0.71
N CYS A 286 6.91 -15.97 -0.36
CA CYS A 286 6.79 -16.85 -1.52
C CYS A 286 6.85 -16.01 -2.80
N GLY A 287 5.81 -15.19 -3.08
CA GLY A 287 5.79 -14.26 -4.21
C GLY A 287 5.80 -14.91 -5.60
N LEU A 288 5.79 -16.25 -5.70
CA LEU A 288 5.86 -16.96 -6.99
C LEU A 288 4.68 -16.61 -7.90
N CYS A 289 3.50 -16.36 -7.34
CA CYS A 289 2.36 -15.87 -8.11
C CYS A 289 2.50 -14.39 -8.56
N GLN A 290 3.53 -13.68 -8.10
CA GLN A 290 3.80 -12.28 -8.45
C GLN A 290 4.95 -12.13 -9.43
N THR A 291 5.83 -13.13 -9.56
CA THR A 291 7.01 -13.15 -10.43
C THR A 291 6.90 -14.21 -11.53
N GLY A 292 7.53 -13.98 -12.68
CA GLY A 292 7.41 -14.86 -13.84
C GLY A 292 6.02 -14.85 -14.48
N VAL A 293 5.30 -13.74 -14.36
CA VAL A 293 3.91 -13.55 -14.85
C VAL A 293 3.81 -12.24 -15.64
N PRO A 294 2.87 -12.11 -16.61
CA PRO A 294 2.77 -10.93 -17.47
C PRO A 294 2.60 -9.61 -16.73
N CYS A 295 1.95 -9.64 -15.56
CA CYS A 295 1.69 -8.49 -14.69
C CYS A 295 2.73 -8.30 -13.58
N GLU A 296 3.93 -8.86 -13.70
CA GLU A 296 4.97 -8.74 -12.68
C GLU A 296 5.46 -7.30 -12.50
N SER A 297 5.76 -6.61 -13.60
CA SER A 297 6.45 -5.30 -13.59
C SER A 297 5.71 -4.22 -14.38
N ARG A 298 4.47 -4.48 -14.80
CA ARG A 298 3.65 -3.54 -15.59
C ARG A 298 2.19 -4.00 -15.63
N ILE A 299 1.29 -3.14 -16.08
CA ILE A 299 -0.03 -3.54 -16.52
C ILE A 299 0.16 -4.43 -17.76
N PRO A 300 -0.36 -5.68 -17.74
CA PRO A 300 -0.12 -6.59 -18.86
C PRO A 300 -0.90 -6.15 -20.11
N ALA A 301 -0.31 -6.37 -21.28
CA ALA A 301 -0.97 -6.17 -22.57
C ALA A 301 -1.26 -7.50 -23.23
N THR A 302 -2.26 -7.53 -24.10
CA THR A 302 -2.51 -8.65 -25.03
C THR A 302 -1.42 -8.73 -26.08
N ARG A 303 -1.32 -9.87 -26.80
CA ARG A 303 -0.33 -10.05 -27.88
C ARG A 303 -0.48 -9.01 -29.00
N ASP A 304 -1.69 -8.47 -29.20
CA ASP A 304 -2.01 -7.45 -30.21
C ASP A 304 -1.65 -6.03 -29.72
N GLY A 305 -0.90 -5.90 -28.64
CA GLY A 305 -0.47 -4.62 -28.09
C GLY A 305 -1.57 -3.81 -27.38
N LYS A 306 -2.80 -4.32 -27.27
CA LYS A 306 -3.88 -3.66 -26.54
C LYS A 306 -3.65 -3.85 -25.04
N SER A 307 -3.39 -2.75 -24.35
CA SER A 307 -3.32 -2.72 -22.87
C SER A 307 -4.66 -3.15 -22.27
N ALA A 308 -4.63 -3.81 -21.12
CA ALA A 308 -5.83 -4.05 -20.33
C ALA A 308 -6.55 -2.73 -19.94
N ALA A 309 -5.82 -1.61 -19.88
CA ALA A 309 -6.34 -0.27 -19.61
C ALA A 309 -7.09 0.42 -20.76
N GLY A 310 -7.27 -0.22 -21.93
CA GLY A 310 -7.80 0.39 -23.15
C GLY A 310 -9.14 -0.17 -23.65
N GLY A 311 -10.01 -0.66 -22.78
CA GLY A 311 -11.28 -1.31 -23.17
C GLY A 311 -12.55 -0.50 -22.86
N GLY A 312 -12.56 0.81 -23.10
CA GLY A 312 -13.74 1.64 -22.83
C GLY A 312 -13.85 2.83 -23.77
N ALA A 313 -14.22 2.56 -25.04
CA ALA A 313 -14.88 3.52 -25.91
C ALA A 313 -15.43 2.73 -27.12
N GLY A 314 -16.74 2.49 -27.13
CA GLY A 314 -17.52 1.95 -28.22
C GLY A 314 -18.98 1.91 -27.81
#